data_570bf753ba308188128105f5d37ecde3
#
_entry.id   570bf753ba308188128105f5d37ecde3
#
_cell.length_a   1.000
_cell.length_b   1.000
_cell.length_c   1.000
_cell.angle_alpha   90.00
_cell.angle_beta   90.00
_cell.angle_gamma   90.00
#
_symmetry.space_group_name_H-M   'P 1'
#
loop_
_entity.id
_entity.type
_entity.pdbx_description
1 polymer ?
#
loop_
_entity_poly.entity_id
_entity_poly.type
_entity_poly.pdbx_seq_one_letter_code
_entity_poly.pdbx_strand_id
1 'polypeptide(L)'
;GVNVLLNVFYGVAVNAAMGISNQVNSAVNQFVSNFQTAFMPQITKLYAIGDFEHLRKLIGQSSRFSFLLLFALACPLMLNIDFVLKLWLKTVPEYSSVFCILILTFSLIEVVSKPVGLAIHATGKVKYYNIVMSIALLMNIIFSFIFLSLGFLPAVVLVINVCVGILCFAIRLLFARHYKVLIIHEYIRNVIFRTICISALVVPIPLYLSRCYTQWVGLFITTSIFLCLFTIAVYFVGLTHSEKESTLKAIRAKISK
;
A
#
# COMPACT_ATOMS: atom_id res chain seq x y z
N GLY A 1 -17.82 -8.44 -7.69
CA GLY A 1 -17.78 -9.51 -6.67
C GLY A 1 -18.18 -8.98 -5.31
N VAL A 2 -17.24 -8.47 -4.53
CA VAL A 2 -17.43 -8.05 -3.11
C VAL A 2 -18.53 -7.00 -2.93
N ASN A 3 -18.61 -5.98 -3.81
CA ASN A 3 -19.67 -4.94 -3.74
C ASN A 3 -21.07 -5.52 -3.89
N VAL A 4 -21.24 -6.55 -4.73
CA VAL A 4 -22.53 -7.22 -4.91
C VAL A 4 -22.93 -7.96 -3.64
N LEU A 5 -21.98 -8.66 -2.99
CA LEU A 5 -22.23 -9.33 -1.71
C LEU A 5 -22.64 -8.33 -0.63
N LEU A 6 -21.93 -7.22 -0.47
CA LEU A 6 -22.27 -6.19 0.50
C LEU A 6 -23.66 -5.61 0.24
N ASN A 7 -24.03 -5.40 -1.03
CA ASN A 7 -25.36 -4.89 -1.37
C ASN A 7 -26.46 -5.90 -1.04
N VAL A 8 -26.25 -7.18 -1.32
CA VAL A 8 -27.23 -8.25 -1.05
C VAL A 8 -27.46 -8.45 0.45
N PHE A 9 -26.39 -8.44 1.26
CA PHE A 9 -26.49 -8.73 2.70
C PHE A 9 -26.85 -7.51 3.56
N TYR A 10 -26.39 -6.30 3.16
CA TYR A 10 -26.49 -5.08 3.99
C TYR A 10 -27.15 -3.89 3.30
N GLY A 11 -27.50 -4.03 2.04
CA GLY A 11 -28.23 -3.02 1.28
C GLY A 11 -27.38 -1.83 0.81
N VAL A 12 -28.08 -0.80 0.34
CA VAL A 12 -27.50 0.35 -0.39
C VAL A 12 -26.60 1.23 0.48
N ALA A 13 -26.91 1.39 1.77
CA ALA A 13 -26.16 2.28 2.66
C ALA A 13 -24.70 1.80 2.86
N VAL A 14 -24.49 0.50 3.07
CA VAL A 14 -23.15 -0.08 3.20
C VAL A 14 -22.41 -0.07 1.85
N ASN A 15 -23.13 -0.26 0.76
CA ASN A 15 -22.54 -0.15 -0.57
C ASN A 15 -22.11 1.31 -0.90
N ALA A 16 -22.83 2.31 -0.41
CA ALA A 16 -22.44 3.72 -0.50
C ALA A 16 -21.12 3.98 0.29
N ALA A 17 -20.99 3.44 1.50
CA ALA A 17 -19.74 3.50 2.28
C ALA A 17 -18.56 2.90 1.52
N MET A 18 -18.77 1.78 0.83
CA MET A 18 -17.75 1.15 -0.02
C MET A 18 -17.38 2.02 -1.23
N GLY A 19 -18.36 2.69 -1.85
CA GLY A 19 -18.15 3.64 -2.94
C GLY A 19 -17.25 4.82 -2.51
N ILE A 20 -17.57 5.42 -1.36
CA ILE A 20 -16.78 6.52 -0.77
C ILE A 20 -15.35 6.06 -0.51
N SER A 21 -15.18 4.90 0.11
CA SER A 21 -13.87 4.36 0.44
C SER A 21 -13.02 4.07 -0.81
N ASN A 22 -13.65 3.59 -1.88
CA ASN A 22 -12.98 3.41 -3.17
C ASN A 22 -12.58 4.74 -3.83
N GLN A 23 -13.37 5.82 -3.68
CA GLN A 23 -13.00 7.15 -4.18
C GLN A 23 -11.78 7.69 -3.44
N VAL A 24 -11.76 7.61 -2.10
CA VAL A 24 -10.61 7.99 -1.27
C VAL A 24 -9.36 7.22 -1.70
N ASN A 25 -9.49 5.90 -1.81
CA ASN A 25 -8.39 5.03 -2.22
C ASN A 25 -7.87 5.37 -3.61
N SER A 26 -8.75 5.62 -4.58
CA SER A 26 -8.36 5.97 -5.95
C SER A 26 -7.61 7.29 -6.01
N ALA A 27 -8.05 8.31 -5.25
CA ALA A 27 -7.39 9.61 -5.18
C ALA A 27 -5.94 9.48 -4.66
N VAL A 28 -5.73 8.69 -3.59
CA VAL A 28 -4.40 8.49 -3.00
C VAL A 28 -3.51 7.63 -3.91
N ASN A 29 -4.06 6.56 -4.49
CA ASN A 29 -3.30 5.64 -5.35
C ASN A 29 -2.91 6.23 -6.71
N GLN A 30 -3.62 7.24 -7.22
CA GLN A 30 -3.31 7.88 -8.50
C GLN A 30 -1.86 8.38 -8.57
N PHE A 31 -1.38 9.01 -7.48
CA PHE A 31 0.00 9.49 -7.41
C PHE A 31 1.02 8.35 -7.48
N VAL A 32 0.74 7.26 -6.77
CA VAL A 32 1.66 6.12 -6.69
C VAL A 32 1.67 5.29 -7.96
N SER A 33 0.52 5.15 -8.61
CA SER A 33 0.42 4.41 -9.88
C SER A 33 1.24 5.06 -10.98
N ASN A 34 1.20 6.40 -11.08
CA ASN A 34 2.01 7.15 -12.03
C ASN A 34 3.51 6.96 -11.77
N PHE A 35 3.91 6.98 -10.49
CA PHE A 35 5.30 6.69 -10.09
C PHE A 35 5.71 5.26 -10.50
N GLN A 36 4.90 4.26 -10.22
CA GLN A 36 5.21 2.86 -10.54
C GLN A 36 5.28 2.60 -12.05
N THR A 37 4.43 3.25 -12.83
CA THR A 37 4.41 3.11 -14.29
C THR A 37 5.75 3.53 -14.92
N ALA A 38 6.45 4.52 -14.33
CA ALA A 38 7.76 4.96 -14.81
C ALA A 38 8.86 3.89 -14.67
N PHE A 39 8.72 2.93 -13.74
CA PHE A 39 9.71 1.85 -13.55
C PHE A 39 9.45 0.63 -14.44
N MET A 40 8.24 0.46 -14.96
CA MET A 40 7.87 -0.72 -15.75
C MET A 40 8.77 -0.97 -16.96
N PRO A 41 9.10 0.03 -17.83
CA PRO A 41 9.98 -0.19 -18.97
C PRO A 41 11.41 -0.58 -18.54
N GLN A 42 11.90 -0.01 -17.43
CA GLN A 42 13.24 -0.29 -16.93
C GLN A 42 13.34 -1.72 -16.39
N ILE A 43 12.33 -2.19 -15.65
CA ILE A 43 12.25 -3.58 -15.15
C ILE A 43 12.28 -4.56 -16.33
N THR A 44 11.47 -4.32 -17.35
CA THR A 44 11.41 -5.18 -18.55
C THR A 44 12.74 -5.17 -19.30
N LYS A 45 13.37 -4.00 -19.48
CA LYS A 45 14.67 -3.86 -20.14
C LYS A 45 15.76 -4.63 -19.40
N LEU A 46 15.89 -4.44 -18.07
CA LEU A 46 16.92 -5.11 -17.27
C LEU A 46 16.75 -6.63 -17.29
N TYR A 47 15.51 -7.12 -17.27
CA TYR A 47 15.24 -8.54 -17.43
C TYR A 47 15.69 -9.06 -18.80
N ALA A 48 15.37 -8.34 -19.89
CA ALA A 48 15.68 -8.73 -21.26
C ALA A 48 17.19 -8.82 -21.53
N ILE A 49 17.99 -7.93 -20.94
CA ILE A 49 19.46 -7.96 -21.07
C ILE A 49 20.15 -8.91 -20.06
N GLY A 50 19.39 -9.55 -19.17
CA GLY A 50 19.91 -10.50 -18.17
C GLY A 50 20.63 -9.85 -16.98
N ASP A 51 20.47 -8.56 -16.76
CA ASP A 51 21.08 -7.84 -15.64
C ASP A 51 20.23 -7.98 -14.38
N PHE A 52 20.32 -9.15 -13.74
CA PHE A 52 19.52 -9.48 -12.56
C PHE A 52 19.94 -8.72 -11.30
N GLU A 53 21.16 -8.23 -11.23
CA GLU A 53 21.63 -7.46 -10.05
C GLU A 53 20.92 -6.10 -10.00
N HIS A 54 21.00 -5.34 -11.09
CA HIS A 54 20.31 -4.06 -11.19
C HIS A 54 18.79 -4.21 -11.17
N LEU A 55 18.26 -5.30 -11.74
CA LEU A 55 16.83 -5.63 -11.70
C LEU A 55 16.33 -5.79 -10.23
N ARG A 56 17.03 -6.58 -9.41
CA ARG A 56 16.66 -6.79 -8.00
C ARG A 56 16.73 -5.50 -7.20
N LYS A 57 17.77 -4.69 -7.42
CA LYS A 57 17.92 -3.37 -6.81
C LYS A 57 16.76 -2.45 -7.19
N LEU A 58 16.41 -2.40 -8.46
CA LEU A 58 15.32 -1.57 -8.98
C LEU A 58 13.95 -2.00 -8.42
N ILE A 59 13.67 -3.32 -8.36
CA ILE A 59 12.44 -3.86 -7.75
C ILE A 59 12.35 -3.42 -6.29
N GLY A 60 13.42 -3.59 -5.51
CA GLY A 60 13.46 -3.21 -4.10
C GLY A 60 13.26 -1.70 -3.90
N GLN A 61 13.90 -0.87 -4.71
CA GLN A 61 13.75 0.59 -4.67
C GLN A 61 12.32 1.00 -5.03
N SER A 62 11.79 0.49 -6.14
CA SER A 62 10.43 0.80 -6.59
C SER A 62 9.39 0.40 -5.53
N SER A 63 9.49 -0.79 -4.93
CA SER A 63 8.60 -1.25 -3.86
C SER A 63 8.67 -0.34 -2.63
N ARG A 64 9.87 -0.02 -2.17
CA ARG A 64 10.06 0.80 -0.98
C ARG A 64 9.59 2.24 -1.19
N PHE A 65 10.00 2.89 -2.27
CA PHE A 65 9.59 4.26 -2.55
C PHE A 65 8.09 4.38 -2.82
N SER A 66 7.48 3.41 -3.50
CA SER A 66 6.03 3.36 -3.68
C SER A 66 5.29 3.27 -2.35
N PHE A 67 5.77 2.42 -1.41
CA PHE A 67 5.22 2.35 -0.06
C PHE A 67 5.36 3.69 0.67
N LEU A 68 6.55 4.28 0.67
CA LEU A 68 6.79 5.55 1.37
C LEU A 68 5.90 6.67 0.81
N LEU A 69 5.74 6.74 -0.50
CA LEU A 69 4.87 7.73 -1.14
C LEU A 69 3.40 7.53 -0.76
N LEU A 70 2.89 6.30 -0.82
CA LEU A 70 1.53 5.98 -0.43
C LEU A 70 1.32 6.22 1.07
N PHE A 71 2.27 5.80 1.90
CA PHE A 71 2.19 5.93 3.36
C PHE A 71 2.19 7.38 3.82
N ALA A 72 2.98 8.25 3.15
CA ALA A 72 2.99 9.69 3.42
C ALA A 72 1.63 10.35 3.23
N LEU A 73 0.84 9.87 2.26
CA LEU A 73 -0.50 10.38 1.95
C LEU A 73 -1.59 9.66 2.77
N ALA A 74 -1.52 8.33 2.82
CA ALA A 74 -2.56 7.52 3.44
C ALA A 74 -2.57 7.61 4.96
N CYS A 75 -1.42 7.65 5.64
CA CYS A 75 -1.37 7.59 7.09
C CYS A 75 -1.99 8.82 7.77
N PRO A 76 -1.66 10.08 7.41
CA PRO A 76 -2.35 11.26 7.96
C PRO A 76 -3.86 11.23 7.70
N LEU A 77 -4.26 10.76 6.52
CA LEU A 77 -5.67 10.60 6.16
C LEU A 77 -6.37 9.57 7.04
N MET A 78 -5.75 8.39 7.26
CA MET A 78 -6.30 7.34 8.12
C MET A 78 -6.43 7.80 9.58
N LEU A 79 -5.47 8.59 10.08
CA LEU A 79 -5.48 9.11 11.45
C LEU A 79 -6.60 10.13 11.70
N ASN A 80 -7.04 10.85 10.67
CA ASN A 80 -8.07 11.89 10.75
C ASN A 80 -9.30 11.58 9.90
N ILE A 81 -9.53 10.32 9.57
CA ILE A 81 -10.52 9.92 8.56
C ILE A 81 -11.93 10.39 8.90
N ASP A 82 -12.34 10.31 10.16
CA ASP A 82 -13.68 10.72 10.61
C ASP A 82 -13.91 12.22 10.38
N PHE A 83 -12.90 13.04 10.66
CA PHE A 83 -12.99 14.49 10.44
C PHE A 83 -12.99 14.82 8.94
N VAL A 84 -12.14 14.18 8.16
CA VAL A 84 -12.05 14.40 6.71
C VAL A 84 -13.35 13.98 6.02
N LEU A 85 -13.93 12.85 6.40
CA LEU A 85 -15.21 12.41 5.83
C LEU A 85 -16.35 13.34 6.22
N LYS A 86 -16.41 13.85 7.47
CA LYS A 86 -17.41 14.84 7.90
C LYS A 86 -17.26 16.17 7.18
N LEU A 87 -16.05 16.57 6.85
CA LEU A 87 -15.79 17.80 6.09
C LEU A 87 -16.24 17.68 4.63
N TRP A 88 -16.03 16.51 4.05
CA TRP A 88 -16.33 16.26 2.64
C TRP A 88 -17.81 15.92 2.38
N LEU A 89 -18.42 15.16 3.29
CA LEU A 89 -19.79 14.64 3.15
C LEU A 89 -20.72 15.32 4.15
N LYS A 90 -21.91 15.72 3.70
CA LYS A 90 -22.96 16.24 4.61
C LYS A 90 -23.41 15.17 5.62
N THR A 91 -23.58 13.94 5.14
CA THR A 91 -23.93 12.76 5.94
C THR A 91 -22.92 11.66 5.64
N VAL A 92 -22.25 11.18 6.67
CA VAL A 92 -21.27 10.09 6.55
C VAL A 92 -22.00 8.76 6.75
N PRO A 93 -22.06 7.88 5.75
CA PRO A 93 -22.64 6.56 5.90
C PRO A 93 -21.89 5.74 6.98
N GLU A 94 -22.64 4.89 7.68
CA GLU A 94 -22.08 3.95 8.65
C GLU A 94 -20.99 3.08 7.97
N TYR A 95 -19.97 2.70 8.72
CA TYR A 95 -18.78 1.94 8.26
C TYR A 95 -17.83 2.67 7.31
N SER A 96 -18.11 3.89 6.80
CA SER A 96 -17.24 4.57 5.83
C SER A 96 -15.81 4.74 6.34
N SER A 97 -15.62 5.15 7.60
CA SER A 97 -14.29 5.33 8.21
C SER A 97 -13.51 4.03 8.30
N VAL A 98 -14.15 2.97 8.78
CA VAL A 98 -13.53 1.64 8.90
C VAL A 98 -13.17 1.08 7.52
N PHE A 99 -14.06 1.25 6.55
CA PHE A 99 -13.81 0.82 5.16
C PHE A 99 -12.65 1.56 4.54
N CYS A 100 -12.56 2.89 4.72
CA CYS A 100 -11.42 3.68 4.25
C CYS A 100 -10.10 3.18 4.84
N ILE A 101 -10.04 2.95 6.16
CA ILE A 101 -8.84 2.46 6.83
C ILE A 101 -8.43 1.08 6.28
N LEU A 102 -9.36 0.14 6.14
CA LEU A 102 -9.08 -1.21 5.66
C LEU A 102 -8.65 -1.22 4.19
N ILE A 103 -9.30 -0.44 3.34
CA ILE A 103 -8.93 -0.32 1.91
C ILE A 103 -7.55 0.32 1.74
N LEU A 104 -7.25 1.39 2.49
CA LEU A 104 -5.93 2.01 2.45
C LEU A 104 -4.84 1.07 3.01
N THR A 105 -5.14 0.28 4.04
CA THR A 105 -4.25 -0.76 4.56
C THR A 105 -3.96 -1.83 3.50
N PHE A 106 -4.99 -2.32 2.81
CA PHE A 106 -4.82 -3.23 1.67
C PHE A 106 -3.94 -2.62 0.58
N SER A 107 -4.16 -1.35 0.25
CA SER A 107 -3.38 -0.65 -0.78
C SER A 107 -1.91 -0.48 -0.40
N LEU A 108 -1.58 -0.30 0.88
CA LEU A 108 -0.20 -0.27 1.36
C LEU A 108 0.51 -1.62 1.17
N ILE A 109 -0.20 -2.74 1.29
CA ILE A 109 0.33 -4.07 1.01
C ILE A 109 0.51 -4.27 -0.49
N GLU A 110 -0.52 -3.93 -1.27
CA GLU A 110 -0.53 -4.10 -2.72
C GLU A 110 0.57 -3.28 -3.40
N VAL A 111 0.81 -2.04 -2.96
CA VAL A 111 1.81 -1.15 -3.56
C VAL A 111 3.23 -1.66 -3.42
N VAL A 112 3.54 -2.35 -2.31
CA VAL A 112 4.85 -3.00 -2.10
C VAL A 112 5.01 -4.19 -3.04
N SER A 113 3.96 -4.93 -3.29
CA SER A 113 3.99 -6.18 -4.06
C SER A 113 3.92 -5.99 -5.57
N LYS A 114 3.37 -4.87 -6.07
CA LYS A 114 3.22 -4.60 -7.51
C LYS A 114 4.52 -4.67 -8.31
N PRO A 115 5.66 -4.05 -7.91
CA PRO A 115 6.90 -4.15 -8.68
C PRO A 115 7.43 -5.58 -8.80
N VAL A 116 7.19 -6.43 -7.80
CA VAL A 116 7.51 -7.86 -7.86
C VAL A 116 6.66 -8.57 -8.92
N GLY A 117 5.36 -8.26 -8.96
CA GLY A 117 4.44 -8.75 -10.00
C GLY A 117 4.88 -8.34 -11.41
N LEU A 118 5.28 -7.07 -11.61
CA LEU A 118 5.79 -6.58 -12.88
C LEU A 118 7.04 -7.35 -13.33
N ALA A 119 7.96 -7.66 -12.43
CA ALA A 119 9.14 -8.47 -12.74
C ALA A 119 8.78 -9.91 -13.13
N ILE A 120 7.75 -10.52 -12.51
CA ILE A 120 7.23 -11.83 -12.92
C ILE A 120 6.65 -11.75 -14.34
N HIS A 121 5.86 -10.71 -14.63
CA HIS A 121 5.32 -10.50 -15.98
C HIS A 121 6.39 -10.31 -17.03
N ALA A 122 7.51 -9.66 -16.72
CA ALA A 122 8.65 -9.49 -17.63
C ALA A 122 9.30 -10.83 -18.03
N THR A 123 9.13 -11.91 -17.25
CA THR A 123 9.65 -13.24 -17.62
C THR A 123 8.90 -13.90 -18.77
N GLY A 124 7.68 -13.47 -19.09
CA GLY A 124 6.78 -14.12 -20.05
C GLY A 124 6.16 -15.45 -19.54
N LYS A 125 6.68 -16.04 -18.46
CA LYS A 125 6.24 -17.33 -17.90
C LYS A 125 5.13 -17.15 -16.86
N VAL A 126 4.04 -16.49 -17.24
CA VAL A 126 2.99 -16.03 -16.31
C VAL A 126 1.82 -17.01 -16.11
N LYS A 127 1.76 -18.10 -16.88
CA LYS A 127 0.58 -18.99 -16.87
C LYS A 127 0.25 -19.52 -15.48
N TYR A 128 1.17 -20.20 -14.82
CA TYR A 128 0.95 -20.78 -13.49
C TYR A 128 0.76 -19.71 -12.42
N TYR A 129 1.53 -18.63 -12.49
CA TYR A 129 1.37 -17.48 -11.61
C TYR A 129 -0.05 -16.91 -11.67
N ASN A 130 -0.57 -16.65 -12.87
CA ASN A 130 -1.92 -16.10 -13.03
C ASN A 130 -3.01 -17.05 -12.56
N ILE A 131 -2.86 -18.38 -12.78
CA ILE A 131 -3.81 -19.39 -12.29
C ILE A 131 -3.86 -19.35 -10.76
N VAL A 132 -2.71 -19.41 -10.08
CA VAL A 132 -2.66 -19.41 -8.61
C VAL A 132 -3.19 -18.11 -8.03
N MET A 133 -2.84 -16.95 -8.63
CA MET A 133 -3.38 -15.65 -8.23
C MET A 133 -4.90 -15.57 -8.42
N SER A 134 -5.44 -16.10 -9.52
CA SER A 134 -6.88 -16.10 -9.75
C SER A 134 -7.62 -16.97 -8.73
N ILE A 135 -7.06 -18.12 -8.36
CA ILE A 135 -7.62 -18.98 -7.30
C ILE A 135 -7.62 -18.22 -5.96
N ALA A 136 -6.52 -17.58 -5.60
CA ALA A 136 -6.43 -16.79 -4.36
C ALA A 136 -7.47 -15.66 -4.32
N LEU A 137 -7.70 -14.98 -5.44
CA LEU A 137 -8.72 -13.93 -5.56
C LEU A 137 -10.15 -14.49 -5.50
N LEU A 138 -10.40 -15.69 -6.05
CA LEU A 138 -11.70 -16.34 -5.92
C LEU A 138 -12.00 -16.75 -4.48
N MET A 139 -10.98 -17.18 -3.71
CA MET A 139 -11.12 -17.46 -2.28
C MET A 139 -11.62 -16.27 -1.49
N ASN A 140 -11.26 -15.03 -1.88
CA ASN A 140 -11.79 -13.82 -1.25
C ASN A 140 -13.33 -13.78 -1.31
N ILE A 141 -13.92 -14.06 -2.49
CA ILE A 141 -15.37 -14.04 -2.68
C ILE A 141 -16.03 -15.15 -1.85
N ILE A 142 -15.45 -16.35 -1.85
CA ILE A 142 -15.98 -17.51 -1.12
C ILE A 142 -15.97 -17.24 0.39
N PHE A 143 -14.84 -16.83 0.94
CA PHE A 143 -14.74 -16.51 2.37
C PHE A 143 -15.65 -15.36 2.74
N SER A 144 -15.70 -14.30 1.93
CA SER A 144 -16.60 -13.17 2.17
C SER A 144 -18.07 -13.63 2.25
N PHE A 145 -18.51 -14.49 1.33
CA PHE A 145 -19.87 -15.05 1.35
C PHE A 145 -20.13 -15.87 2.62
N ILE A 146 -19.20 -16.76 3.00
CA ILE A 146 -19.34 -17.62 4.19
C ILE A 146 -19.45 -16.76 5.45
N PHE A 147 -18.54 -15.79 5.65
CA PHE A 147 -18.55 -14.97 6.86
C PHE A 147 -19.78 -14.05 6.92
N LEU A 148 -20.24 -13.51 5.79
CA LEU A 148 -21.47 -12.72 5.76
C LEU A 148 -22.71 -13.58 6.07
N SER A 149 -22.78 -14.81 5.57
CA SER A 149 -23.87 -15.73 5.89
C SER A 149 -23.88 -16.17 7.35
N LEU A 150 -22.76 -16.15 8.03
CA LEU A 150 -22.64 -16.36 9.48
C LEU A 150 -23.03 -15.15 10.33
N GLY A 151 -23.42 -14.01 9.70
CA GLY A 151 -23.89 -12.81 10.39
C GLY A 151 -22.78 -11.88 10.90
N PHE A 152 -21.54 -12.01 10.39
CA PHE A 152 -20.45 -11.09 10.71
C PHE A 152 -20.68 -9.70 10.12
N LEU A 153 -20.16 -8.65 10.78
CA LEU A 153 -20.26 -7.26 10.35
C LEU A 153 -19.70 -7.05 8.93
N PRO A 154 -20.20 -6.09 8.14
CA PRO A 154 -19.78 -5.88 6.75
C PRO A 154 -18.27 -5.59 6.60
N ALA A 155 -17.62 -5.06 7.63
CA ALA A 155 -16.17 -4.83 7.64
C ALA A 155 -15.33 -6.11 7.48
N VAL A 156 -15.88 -7.29 7.82
CA VAL A 156 -15.17 -8.57 7.71
C VAL A 156 -14.70 -8.84 6.27
N VAL A 157 -15.46 -8.42 5.28
CA VAL A 157 -15.12 -8.60 3.87
C VAL A 157 -13.81 -7.89 3.50
N LEU A 158 -13.59 -6.70 4.05
CA LEU A 158 -12.35 -5.94 3.85
C LEU A 158 -11.18 -6.49 4.66
N VAL A 159 -11.44 -7.05 5.85
CA VAL A 159 -10.43 -7.80 6.62
C VAL A 159 -9.97 -9.02 5.82
N ILE A 160 -10.90 -9.79 5.25
CA ILE A 160 -10.59 -10.92 4.36
C ILE A 160 -9.76 -10.43 3.16
N ASN A 161 -10.13 -9.29 2.57
CA ASN A 161 -9.37 -8.70 1.46
C ASN A 161 -7.91 -8.40 1.85
N VAL A 162 -7.68 -7.85 3.04
CA VAL A 162 -6.32 -7.63 3.59
C VAL A 162 -5.57 -8.95 3.76
N CYS A 163 -6.20 -9.97 4.34
CA CYS A 163 -5.59 -11.30 4.53
C CYS A 163 -5.24 -11.96 3.19
N VAL A 164 -6.15 -11.92 2.21
CA VAL A 164 -5.90 -12.41 0.85
C VAL A 164 -4.81 -11.59 0.16
N GLY A 165 -4.75 -10.29 0.37
CA GLY A 165 -3.67 -9.42 -0.13
C GLY A 165 -2.30 -9.85 0.38
N ILE A 166 -2.18 -10.17 1.67
CA ILE A 166 -0.95 -10.70 2.28
C ILE A 166 -0.59 -12.06 1.66
N LEU A 167 -1.57 -12.94 1.49
CA LEU A 167 -1.38 -14.24 0.82
C LEU A 167 -0.89 -14.07 -0.62
N CYS A 168 -1.54 -13.19 -1.40
CA CYS A 168 -1.13 -12.86 -2.77
C CYS A 168 0.30 -12.29 -2.81
N PHE A 169 0.68 -11.46 -1.83
CA PHE A 169 2.05 -10.96 -1.73
C PHE A 169 3.04 -12.10 -1.47
N ALA A 170 2.75 -13.02 -0.55
CA ALA A 170 3.58 -14.19 -0.31
C ALA A 170 3.73 -15.07 -1.57
N ILE A 171 2.64 -15.31 -2.29
CA ILE A 171 2.65 -16.03 -3.57
C ILE A 171 3.56 -15.32 -4.58
N ARG A 172 3.46 -13.99 -4.73
CA ARG A 172 4.34 -13.20 -5.62
C ARG A 172 5.81 -13.39 -5.26
N LEU A 173 6.17 -13.36 -3.98
CA LEU A 173 7.56 -13.58 -3.54
C LEU A 173 8.07 -14.98 -3.88
N LEU A 174 7.24 -16.01 -3.71
CA LEU A 174 7.61 -17.39 -4.05
C LEU A 174 7.84 -17.57 -5.56
N PHE A 175 6.96 -17.05 -6.40
CA PHE A 175 7.14 -17.08 -7.85
C PHE A 175 8.35 -16.25 -8.31
N ALA A 176 8.58 -15.07 -7.73
CA ALA A 176 9.73 -14.24 -8.05
C ALA A 176 11.05 -14.93 -7.71
N ARG A 177 11.09 -15.68 -6.60
CA ARG A 177 12.23 -16.55 -6.25
C ARG A 177 12.41 -17.69 -7.26
N HIS A 178 11.31 -18.39 -7.60
CA HIS A 178 11.33 -19.50 -8.56
C HIS A 178 11.90 -19.06 -9.93
N TYR A 179 11.50 -17.88 -10.40
CA TYR A 179 12.01 -17.30 -11.65
C TYR A 179 13.36 -16.58 -11.50
N LYS A 180 14.00 -16.64 -10.34
CA LYS A 180 15.30 -16.05 -10.02
C LYS A 180 15.36 -14.52 -10.20
N VAL A 181 14.22 -13.84 -10.31
CA VAL A 181 14.15 -12.38 -10.43
C VAL A 181 14.34 -11.66 -9.09
N LEU A 182 14.22 -12.40 -7.96
CA LEU A 182 14.33 -11.82 -6.63
C LEU A 182 15.06 -12.78 -5.67
N ILE A 183 15.81 -12.21 -4.71
CA ILE A 183 16.35 -12.91 -3.54
C ILE A 183 15.50 -12.51 -2.34
N ILE A 184 14.68 -13.46 -1.82
CA ILE A 184 13.69 -13.18 -0.77
C ILE A 184 14.31 -12.55 0.47
N HIS A 185 15.44 -13.09 0.98
CA HIS A 185 16.06 -12.58 2.19
C HIS A 185 16.51 -11.11 2.07
N GLU A 186 17.09 -10.74 0.93
CA GLU A 186 17.46 -9.36 0.65
C GLU A 186 16.26 -8.43 0.55
N TYR A 187 15.19 -8.89 -0.12
CA TYR A 187 13.97 -8.14 -0.26
C TYR A 187 13.27 -7.91 1.09
N ILE A 188 13.17 -8.96 1.92
CA ILE A 188 12.60 -8.84 3.26
C ILE A 188 13.38 -7.83 4.09
N ARG A 189 14.71 -7.93 4.11
CA ARG A 189 15.58 -7.03 4.90
C ARG A 189 15.53 -5.58 4.38
N ASN A 190 15.60 -5.40 3.06
CA ASN A 190 15.77 -4.07 2.48
C ASN A 190 14.46 -3.35 2.18
N VAL A 191 13.34 -4.07 2.08
CA VAL A 191 12.02 -3.49 1.81
C VAL A 191 11.09 -3.69 3.00
N ILE A 192 10.71 -4.95 3.30
CA ILE A 192 9.66 -5.24 4.28
C ILE A 192 10.07 -4.78 5.68
N PHE A 193 11.25 -5.17 6.14
CA PHE A 193 11.72 -4.77 7.48
C PHE A 193 11.83 -3.26 7.63
N ARG A 194 12.37 -2.57 6.62
CA ARG A 194 12.50 -1.10 6.67
C ARG A 194 11.15 -0.40 6.66
N THR A 195 10.21 -0.84 5.84
CA THR A 195 8.85 -0.25 5.79
C THR A 195 8.10 -0.48 7.10
N ILE A 196 8.22 -1.66 7.71
CA ILE A 196 7.63 -1.96 9.03
C ILE A 196 8.30 -1.09 10.12
N CYS A 197 9.62 -0.98 10.14
CA CYS A 197 10.33 -0.14 11.10
C CYS A 197 9.91 1.33 11.00
N ILE A 198 9.81 1.88 9.78
CA ILE A 198 9.36 3.26 9.59
C ILE A 198 7.92 3.43 10.10
N SER A 199 7.02 2.52 9.76
CA SER A 199 5.63 2.57 10.23
C SER A 199 5.55 2.49 11.76
N ALA A 200 6.30 1.58 12.38
CA ALA A 200 6.33 1.41 13.83
C ALA A 200 6.91 2.61 14.59
N LEU A 201 7.87 3.34 13.99
CA LEU A 201 8.46 4.53 14.59
C LEU A 201 7.56 5.77 14.42
N VAL A 202 6.89 5.90 13.29
CA VAL A 202 6.19 7.14 12.91
C VAL A 202 4.74 7.17 13.37
N VAL A 203 4.02 6.02 13.38
CA VAL A 203 2.58 5.99 13.65
C VAL A 203 2.18 6.25 15.11
N PRO A 204 2.88 5.73 16.15
CA PRO A 204 2.38 5.77 17.52
C PRO A 204 2.11 7.17 18.05
N ILE A 205 3.01 8.13 17.81
CA ILE A 205 2.88 9.51 18.33
C ILE A 205 1.71 10.24 17.69
N PRO A 206 1.58 10.33 16.34
CA PRO A 206 0.41 10.95 15.71
C PRO A 206 -0.90 10.23 16.03
N LEU A 207 -0.89 8.92 16.20
CA LEU A 207 -2.07 8.14 16.59
C LEU A 207 -2.54 8.52 18.01
N TYR A 208 -1.63 8.72 18.95
CA TYR A 208 -1.98 9.22 20.28
C TYR A 208 -2.55 10.63 20.22
N LEU A 209 -1.90 11.52 19.47
CA LEU A 209 -2.33 12.91 19.32
C LEU A 209 -3.67 13.04 18.61
N SER A 210 -3.99 12.18 17.63
CA SER A 210 -5.28 12.20 16.93
C SER A 210 -6.47 11.90 17.86
N ARG A 211 -6.21 11.23 19.01
CA ARG A 211 -7.22 10.99 20.04
C ARG A 211 -7.38 12.17 21.02
N CYS A 212 -6.31 12.96 21.21
CA CYS A 212 -6.32 14.12 22.12
C CYS A 212 -6.85 15.37 21.44
N TYR A 213 -6.53 15.58 20.18
CA TYR A 213 -6.91 16.76 19.43
C TYR A 213 -7.85 16.37 18.29
N THR A 214 -8.98 17.08 18.21
CA THR A 214 -10.01 16.84 17.19
C THR A 214 -10.14 18.05 16.27
N GLN A 215 -10.90 17.90 15.19
CA GLN A 215 -11.20 18.96 14.22
C GLN A 215 -9.94 19.49 13.50
N TRP A 216 -9.94 20.76 13.13
CA TRP A 216 -8.86 21.41 12.37
C TRP A 216 -7.52 21.36 13.10
N VAL A 217 -7.52 21.65 14.39
CA VAL A 217 -6.30 21.65 15.23
C VAL A 217 -5.68 20.26 15.24
N GLY A 218 -6.51 19.22 15.43
CA GLY A 218 -6.08 17.82 15.36
C GLY A 218 -5.46 17.48 14.01
N LEU A 219 -6.13 17.81 12.90
CA LEU A 219 -5.64 17.54 11.56
C LEU A 219 -4.26 18.18 11.30
N PHE A 220 -4.10 19.47 11.61
CA PHE A 220 -2.84 20.18 11.36
C PHE A 220 -1.70 19.66 12.27
N ILE A 221 -1.94 19.48 13.57
CA ILE A 221 -0.93 19.00 14.51
C ILE A 221 -0.49 17.57 14.14
N THR A 222 -1.44 16.65 13.98
CA THR A 222 -1.11 15.24 13.68
C THR A 222 -0.40 15.09 12.35
N THR A 223 -0.83 15.81 11.31
CA THR A 223 -0.21 15.76 9.98
C THR A 223 1.19 16.37 10.01
N SER A 224 1.39 17.51 10.67
CA SER A 224 2.71 18.17 10.75
C SER A 224 3.71 17.32 11.54
N ILE A 225 3.31 16.77 12.67
CA ILE A 225 4.17 15.88 13.47
C ILE A 225 4.46 14.59 12.72
N PHE A 226 3.45 14.01 12.05
CA PHE A 226 3.65 12.83 11.21
C PHE A 226 4.69 13.11 10.11
N LEU A 227 4.56 14.20 9.35
CA LEU A 227 5.48 14.53 8.26
C LEU A 227 6.90 14.79 8.77
N CYS A 228 7.05 15.43 9.93
CA CYS A 228 8.35 15.64 10.57
C CYS A 228 9.01 14.29 10.93
N LEU A 229 8.31 13.45 11.68
CA LEU A 229 8.79 12.12 12.08
C LEU A 229 9.06 11.22 10.87
N PHE A 230 8.17 11.26 9.88
CA PHE A 230 8.30 10.51 8.64
C PHE A 230 9.57 10.90 7.87
N THR A 231 9.83 12.20 7.70
CA THR A 231 11.02 12.67 7.01
C THR A 231 12.29 12.23 7.72
N ILE A 232 12.32 12.31 9.06
CA ILE A 232 13.43 11.83 9.88
C ILE A 232 13.61 10.31 9.71
N ALA A 233 12.52 9.54 9.85
CA ALA A 233 12.56 8.07 9.73
C ALA A 233 13.00 7.62 8.32
N VAL A 234 12.51 8.28 7.26
CA VAL A 234 12.93 8.00 5.89
C VAL A 234 14.41 8.29 5.69
N TYR A 235 14.93 9.38 6.23
CA TYR A 235 16.35 9.71 6.11
C TYR A 235 17.24 8.69 6.82
N PHE A 236 16.89 8.27 8.05
CA PHE A 236 17.74 7.37 8.84
C PHE A 236 17.58 5.90 8.44
N VAL A 237 16.35 5.43 8.22
CA VAL A 237 15.99 4.03 8.02
C VAL A 237 15.61 3.74 6.56
N GLY A 238 14.91 4.67 5.91
CA GLY A 238 14.34 4.49 4.58
C GLY A 238 15.38 4.45 3.47
N LEU A 239 16.40 5.30 3.53
CA LEU A 239 17.43 5.40 2.50
C LEU A 239 18.62 4.48 2.79
N THR A 240 19.15 3.84 1.74
CA THR A 240 20.43 3.13 1.79
C THR A 240 21.59 4.13 1.75
N HIS A 241 22.81 3.70 2.14
CA HIS A 241 23.98 4.58 2.14
C HIS A 241 24.25 5.19 0.75
N SER A 242 24.16 4.39 -0.29
CA SER A 242 24.31 4.84 -1.69
C SER A 242 23.23 5.84 -2.14
N GLU A 243 22.02 5.69 -1.65
CA GLU A 243 20.91 6.60 -1.96
C GLU A 243 21.07 7.94 -1.23
N LYS A 244 21.56 7.92 0.03
CA LYS A 244 21.90 9.14 0.77
C LYS A 244 22.97 9.97 0.06
N GLU A 245 24.04 9.33 -0.41
CA GLU A 245 25.08 10.02 -1.15
C GLU A 245 24.57 10.62 -2.47
N SER A 246 23.73 9.90 -3.20
CA SER A 246 23.13 10.37 -4.44
C SER A 246 22.21 11.58 -4.21
N THR A 247 21.39 11.56 -3.17
CA THR A 247 20.53 12.69 -2.80
C THR A 247 21.32 13.89 -2.34
N LEU A 248 22.38 13.69 -1.53
CA LEU A 248 23.26 14.79 -1.09
C LEU A 248 24.00 15.44 -2.27
N LYS A 249 24.49 14.63 -3.22
CA LYS A 249 25.13 15.15 -4.45
C LYS A 249 24.14 15.95 -5.29
N ALA A 250 22.90 15.49 -5.45
CA ALA A 250 21.87 16.18 -6.20
C ALA A 250 21.49 17.54 -5.55
N ILE A 251 21.37 17.56 -4.22
CA ILE A 251 21.08 18.80 -3.46
C ILE A 251 22.25 19.80 -3.59
N ARG A 252 23.49 19.36 -3.41
CA ARG A 252 24.68 20.22 -3.55
C ARG A 252 24.80 20.81 -4.96
N ALA A 253 24.55 20.02 -6.01
CA ALA A 253 24.57 20.48 -7.40
C ALA A 253 23.48 21.53 -7.69
N LYS A 254 22.37 21.53 -6.93
CA LYS A 254 21.27 22.47 -7.10
C LYS A 254 21.45 23.77 -6.29
N ILE A 255 22.22 23.71 -5.20
CA ILE A 255 22.55 24.90 -4.36
C ILE A 255 23.75 25.66 -4.96
N SER A 256 24.58 24.99 -5.76
CA SER A 256 25.75 25.57 -6.45
C SER A 256 25.41 26.22 -7.80
N LYS A 257 24.13 26.26 -8.19
CA LYS A 257 23.59 27.02 -9.34
C LYS A 257 22.76 28.20 -8.83
#